data_f706e21dfcc7ecd5e649476074d2d012
#
_entry.id   f706e21dfcc7ecd5e649476074d2d012
#
_cell.length_a   1.000
_cell.length_b   1.000
_cell.length_c   1.000
_cell.angle_alpha   90.00
_cell.angle_beta   90.00
_cell.angle_gamma   90.00
#
_symmetry.space_group_name_H-M   'P 1'
#
loop_
_entity.id
_entity.type
_entity.pdbx_description
1 polymer ?
#
loop_
_entity_poly.entity_id
_entity_poly.type
_entity_poly.pdbx_seq_one_letter_code
_entity_poly.pdbx_strand_id
1 'polypeptide(L)'
;MTENRSMDPDRRALLSMGGVLMLGAVFQPAGVRAQGASPARIGIIGSGHIGGTIGGLWIKKGHQVAFSSRHPDELKPMVAELGSLARAGTVEEAIAFGDVLFIAVPYGAVPQIGKDYSAAMKGKVMLDACNAVSARDGAVADEVEQTGIGVTTQKYFPGVRIVRAFNTMSYMIFAREANRPDPRLAVPIAGDDPQAVQIAASLVRDAGFDPVVVGKLADARRFQRGQPGYGQSVSATELKQKLSLP
;
A
#
# COMPACT_ATOMS: atom_id res chain seq x y z
N MET A 1 -81.41 -54.10 -29.42
CA MET A 1 -82.06 -53.06 -28.66
C MET A 1 -81.03 -51.92 -28.58
N THR A 2 -81.12 -51.03 -29.59
CA THR A 2 -81.57 -49.60 -29.38
C THR A 2 -80.60 -48.76 -28.59
N GLU A 3 -80.05 -47.68 -28.94
CA GLU A 3 -80.27 -46.66 -29.97
C GLU A 3 -79.08 -45.76 -29.84
N ASN A 4 -78.34 -45.38 -30.82
CA ASN A 4 -78.41 -44.24 -31.73
C ASN A 4 -78.63 -42.86 -31.08
N ARG A 5 -77.67 -41.98 -31.29
CA ARG A 5 -77.72 -40.60 -31.76
C ARG A 5 -76.38 -39.90 -31.48
N SER A 6 -75.62 -39.71 -32.53
CA SER A 6 -75.62 -38.62 -33.52
C SER A 6 -75.62 -37.22 -32.92
N MET A 7 -74.68 -36.52 -33.32
CA MET A 7 -74.53 -35.19 -33.97
C MET A 7 -73.40 -34.38 -33.35
N ASP A 8 -72.35 -34.14 -34.02
CA ASP A 8 -71.99 -33.14 -35.05
C ASP A 8 -72.31 -31.69 -34.70
N PRO A 9 -71.67 -30.75 -35.36
CA PRO A 9 -70.24 -30.34 -35.41
C PRO A 9 -70.06 -28.86 -35.03
N ASP A 10 -68.89 -28.37 -35.35
CA ASP A 10 -68.53 -26.96 -35.49
C ASP A 10 -68.59 -26.03 -34.26
N ARG A 11 -67.39 -25.78 -33.75
CA ARG A 11 -67.01 -24.36 -33.57
C ARG A 11 -65.49 -24.24 -33.71
N ARG A 12 -65.11 -23.69 -34.82
CA ARG A 12 -63.84 -23.03 -35.03
C ARG A 12 -63.63 -21.99 -33.90
N ALA A 13 -62.58 -22.17 -33.14
CA ALA A 13 -62.06 -21.11 -32.28
C ALA A 13 -60.56 -21.01 -32.48
N LEU A 14 -60.20 -20.02 -33.15
CA LEU A 14 -58.94 -19.36 -33.38
C LEU A 14 -57.83 -19.74 -32.40
N LEU A 15 -56.79 -20.30 -32.98
CA LEU A 15 -55.44 -20.37 -32.40
C LEU A 15 -54.87 -18.94 -32.36
N SER A 16 -54.86 -18.33 -31.19
CA SER A 16 -53.99 -17.17 -30.91
C SER A 16 -52.62 -17.70 -30.49
N MET A 17 -51.67 -17.64 -31.43
CA MET A 17 -50.24 -17.81 -31.14
C MET A 17 -49.77 -16.68 -30.24
N GLY A 18 -49.70 -16.92 -28.94
CA GLY A 18 -49.00 -16.07 -27.99
C GLY A 18 -47.50 -16.34 -28.10
N GLY A 19 -46.78 -15.53 -28.87
CA GLY A 19 -45.33 -15.53 -28.90
C GLY A 19 -44.78 -15.04 -27.59
N VAL A 20 -44.18 -15.91 -26.80
CA VAL A 20 -43.37 -15.57 -25.65
C VAL A 20 -42.05 -15.02 -26.17
N LEU A 21 -41.90 -13.71 -26.20
CA LEU A 21 -40.62 -13.02 -26.36
C LEU A 21 -39.84 -13.24 -25.07
N MET A 22 -38.96 -14.22 -25.08
CA MET A 22 -37.87 -14.32 -24.10
C MET A 22 -36.92 -13.15 -24.34
N LEU A 23 -37.06 -12.08 -23.56
CA LEU A 23 -35.98 -11.09 -23.40
C LEU A 23 -34.84 -11.77 -22.69
N GLY A 24 -33.86 -12.24 -23.44
CA GLY A 24 -32.56 -12.65 -22.92
C GLY A 24 -31.87 -11.42 -22.29
N ALA A 25 -31.99 -11.24 -20.98
CA ALA A 25 -31.14 -10.32 -20.27
C ALA A 25 -29.70 -10.82 -20.41
N VAL A 26 -28.95 -10.17 -21.31
CA VAL A 26 -27.51 -10.34 -21.39
C VAL A 26 -26.96 -9.76 -20.09
N PHE A 27 -26.70 -10.62 -19.11
CA PHE A 27 -25.89 -10.28 -17.92
C PHE A 27 -24.47 -9.99 -18.44
N GLN A 28 -24.21 -8.72 -18.74
CA GLN A 28 -22.84 -8.26 -18.86
C GLN A 28 -22.24 -8.35 -17.45
N PRO A 29 -21.14 -9.09 -17.25
CA PRO A 29 -20.44 -9.01 -15.98
C PRO A 29 -20.04 -7.55 -15.81
N ALA A 30 -20.60 -6.89 -14.80
CA ALA A 30 -20.13 -5.59 -14.36
C ALA A 30 -18.63 -5.76 -14.10
N GLY A 31 -17.82 -5.17 -14.97
CA GLY A 31 -16.38 -5.16 -14.79
C GLY A 31 -16.12 -4.67 -13.38
N VAL A 32 -15.50 -5.50 -12.57
CA VAL A 32 -14.98 -5.11 -11.25
C VAL A 32 -13.98 -4.00 -11.53
N ARG A 33 -14.47 -2.77 -11.58
CA ARG A 33 -13.58 -1.60 -11.44
C ARG A 33 -12.87 -1.83 -10.14
N ALA A 34 -11.55 -2.01 -10.20
CA ALA A 34 -10.70 -1.93 -9.03
C ALA A 34 -11.07 -0.60 -8.35
N GLN A 35 -11.84 -0.70 -7.26
CA GLN A 35 -12.14 0.46 -6.43
C GLN A 35 -10.78 0.93 -5.93
N GLY A 36 -10.29 2.05 -6.46
CA GLY A 36 -9.16 2.75 -5.90
C GLY A 36 -9.45 2.92 -4.40
N ALA A 37 -8.48 2.60 -3.56
CA ALA A 37 -8.63 2.77 -2.13
C ALA A 37 -9.12 4.20 -1.86
N SER A 38 -10.09 4.35 -0.95
CA SER A 38 -10.55 5.69 -0.54
C SER A 38 -9.36 6.53 -0.08
N PRO A 39 -9.36 7.85 -0.34
CA PRO A 39 -8.28 8.72 0.10
C PRO A 39 -7.98 8.52 1.58
N ALA A 40 -6.73 8.17 1.90
CA ALA A 40 -6.26 7.97 3.27
C ALA A 40 -5.64 9.26 3.82
N ARG A 41 -5.65 9.41 5.15
CA ARG A 41 -4.85 10.39 5.86
C ARG A 41 -3.52 9.72 6.26
N ILE A 42 -2.41 10.25 5.77
CA ILE A 42 -1.08 9.66 5.96
C ILE A 42 -0.22 10.62 6.78
N GLY A 43 0.28 10.14 7.91
CA GLY A 43 1.25 10.87 8.72
C GLY A 43 2.68 10.42 8.39
N ILE A 44 3.53 11.34 7.94
CA ILE A 44 4.92 11.06 7.58
C ILE A 44 5.86 11.51 8.70
N ILE A 45 6.64 10.57 9.21
CA ILE A 45 7.70 10.81 10.18
C ILE A 45 9.03 10.81 9.43
N GLY A 46 9.58 12.03 9.25
CA GLY A 46 10.78 12.23 8.44
C GLY A 46 10.49 12.62 7.00
N SER A 47 10.36 13.91 6.76
CA SER A 47 10.03 14.51 5.45
C SER A 47 11.28 14.88 4.63
N GLY A 48 12.33 14.06 4.74
CA GLY A 48 13.51 14.15 3.87
C GLY A 48 13.23 13.64 2.45
N HIS A 49 14.27 13.24 1.74
CA HIS A 49 14.16 12.81 0.34
C HIS A 49 13.13 11.69 0.11
N ILE A 50 13.17 10.60 0.89
CA ILE A 50 12.21 9.49 0.72
C ILE A 50 10.81 9.93 1.15
N GLY A 51 10.67 10.51 2.36
CA GLY A 51 9.36 10.94 2.87
C GLY A 51 8.68 11.98 1.98
N GLY A 52 9.43 12.98 1.51
CA GLY A 52 8.93 13.99 0.58
C GLY A 52 8.52 13.43 -0.77
N THR A 53 9.35 12.55 -1.37
CA THR A 53 9.06 11.95 -2.68
C THR A 53 7.83 11.06 -2.63
N ILE A 54 7.77 10.10 -1.70
CA ILE A 54 6.64 9.16 -1.62
C ILE A 54 5.37 9.88 -1.19
N GLY A 55 5.46 10.81 -0.22
CA GLY A 55 4.33 11.64 0.18
C GLY A 55 3.78 12.50 -0.95
N GLY A 56 4.64 13.07 -1.78
CA GLY A 56 4.24 13.81 -2.98
C GLY A 56 3.52 12.94 -4.03
N LEU A 57 3.94 11.68 -4.19
CA LEU A 57 3.24 10.72 -5.06
C LEU A 57 1.83 10.39 -4.53
N TRP A 58 1.68 10.21 -3.22
CA TRP A 58 0.38 9.98 -2.60
C TRP A 58 -0.56 11.18 -2.71
N ILE A 59 -0.03 12.41 -2.58
CA ILE A 59 -0.82 13.63 -2.81
C ILE A 59 -1.34 13.70 -4.24
N LYS A 60 -0.50 13.41 -5.23
CA LYS A 60 -0.91 13.34 -6.65
C LYS A 60 -2.02 12.30 -6.89
N LYS A 61 -2.10 11.29 -6.03
CA LYS A 61 -3.15 10.27 -6.07
C LYS A 61 -4.42 10.66 -5.30
N GLY A 62 -4.40 11.76 -4.56
CA GLY A 62 -5.53 12.30 -3.82
C GLY A 62 -5.53 12.01 -2.32
N HIS A 63 -4.47 11.41 -1.77
CA HIS A 63 -4.34 11.23 -0.32
C HIS A 63 -4.01 12.55 0.38
N GLN A 64 -4.44 12.69 1.63
CA GLN A 64 -4.06 13.79 2.51
C GLN A 64 -2.79 13.41 3.28
N VAL A 65 -1.78 14.28 3.26
CA VAL A 65 -0.48 13.96 3.86
C VAL A 65 -0.04 15.04 4.84
N ALA A 66 0.27 14.62 6.07
CA ALA A 66 0.92 15.45 7.08
C ALA A 66 2.42 15.10 7.12
N PHE A 67 3.25 16.03 6.69
CA PHE A 67 4.70 15.92 6.71
C PHE A 67 5.24 16.44 8.06
N SER A 68 6.10 15.65 8.71
CA SER A 68 6.70 16.10 9.96
C SER A 68 8.20 16.25 9.90
N SER A 69 8.69 17.22 10.66
CA SER A 69 10.10 17.51 10.86
C SER A 69 10.33 17.99 12.28
N ARG A 70 11.58 17.95 12.75
CA ARG A 70 12.02 18.66 13.96
C ARG A 70 11.91 20.18 13.83
N HIS A 71 11.89 20.66 12.58
CA HIS A 71 11.74 22.06 12.19
C HIS A 71 10.59 22.19 11.18
N PRO A 72 9.31 22.15 11.61
CA PRO A 72 8.16 22.15 10.72
C PRO A 72 8.09 23.34 9.77
N ASP A 73 8.60 24.50 10.19
CA ASP A 73 8.62 25.71 9.36
C ASP A 73 9.44 25.56 8.08
N GLU A 74 10.48 24.72 8.08
CA GLU A 74 11.30 24.42 6.91
C GLU A 74 10.53 23.62 5.84
N LEU A 75 9.41 23.01 6.21
CA LEU A 75 8.55 22.26 5.29
C LEU A 75 7.53 23.14 4.55
N LYS A 76 7.34 24.40 4.97
CA LYS A 76 6.35 25.30 4.38
C LYS A 76 6.47 25.46 2.86
N PRO A 77 7.67 25.65 2.27
CA PRO A 77 7.80 25.73 0.80
C PRO A 77 7.33 24.45 0.11
N MET A 78 7.73 23.29 0.62
CA MET A 78 7.37 21.99 0.05
C MET A 78 5.85 21.77 0.10
N VAL A 79 5.19 22.02 1.22
CA VAL A 79 3.73 21.82 1.34
C VAL A 79 2.95 22.83 0.51
N ALA A 80 3.45 24.06 0.34
CA ALA A 80 2.84 25.06 -0.55
C ALA A 80 2.87 24.60 -2.02
N GLU A 81 3.96 24.01 -2.46
CA GLU A 81 4.10 23.42 -3.80
C GLU A 81 3.18 22.21 -4.02
N LEU A 82 3.04 21.37 -2.99
CA LEU A 82 2.20 20.16 -3.04
C LEU A 82 0.69 20.45 -2.96
N GLY A 83 0.29 21.63 -2.51
CA GLY A 83 -1.09 22.09 -2.49
C GLY A 83 -1.91 21.68 -1.27
N SER A 84 -3.23 21.84 -1.33
CA SER A 84 -4.16 21.78 -0.20
C SER A 84 -4.25 20.43 0.52
N LEU A 85 -3.80 19.35 -0.10
CA LEU A 85 -3.78 18.00 0.51
C LEU A 85 -2.53 17.79 1.39
N ALA A 86 -1.54 18.69 1.31
CA ALA A 86 -0.32 18.67 2.11
C ALA A 86 -0.44 19.58 3.34
N ARG A 87 0.16 19.16 4.44
CA ARG A 87 0.36 20.00 5.63
C ARG A 87 1.72 19.70 6.26
N ALA A 88 2.32 20.71 6.88
CA ALA A 88 3.51 20.57 7.71
C ALA A 88 3.11 20.53 9.18
N GLY A 89 3.88 19.81 10.00
CA GLY A 89 3.66 19.76 11.44
C GLY A 89 4.78 19.06 12.20
N THR A 90 4.58 18.91 13.50
CA THR A 90 5.43 18.11 14.38
C THR A 90 5.19 16.61 14.17
N VAL A 91 6.02 15.77 14.79
CA VAL A 91 5.83 14.31 14.77
C VAL A 91 4.50 13.92 15.42
N GLU A 92 4.16 14.56 16.55
CA GLU A 92 2.90 14.34 17.26
C GLU A 92 1.69 14.67 16.37
N GLU A 93 1.73 15.79 15.69
CA GLU A 93 0.66 16.22 14.79
C GLU A 93 0.48 15.27 13.61
N ALA A 94 1.59 14.79 13.03
CA ALA A 94 1.54 13.81 11.95
C ALA A 94 0.98 12.46 12.43
N ILE A 95 1.37 12.00 13.62
CA ILE A 95 0.84 10.77 14.23
C ILE A 95 -0.66 10.91 14.52
N ALA A 96 -1.08 12.03 15.10
CA ALA A 96 -2.48 12.28 15.41
C ALA A 96 -3.36 12.36 14.15
N PHE A 97 -2.82 12.96 13.09
CA PHE A 97 -3.50 13.13 11.82
C PHE A 97 -3.67 11.83 11.03
N GLY A 98 -2.61 10.99 10.96
CA GLY A 98 -2.56 9.84 10.07
C GLY A 98 -3.39 8.65 10.55
N ASP A 99 -4.22 8.10 9.68
CA ASP A 99 -4.81 6.77 9.85
C ASP A 99 -3.75 5.69 9.56
N VAL A 100 -2.83 6.01 8.64
CA VAL A 100 -1.63 5.24 8.32
C VAL A 100 -0.40 6.13 8.53
N LEU A 101 0.67 5.54 9.03
CA LEU A 101 1.94 6.22 9.25
C LEU A 101 2.99 5.76 8.23
N PHE A 102 3.91 6.64 7.90
CA PHE A 102 5.08 6.33 7.10
C PHE A 102 6.33 6.89 7.78
N ILE A 103 7.27 6.03 8.14
CA ILE A 103 8.52 6.43 8.77
C ILE A 103 9.68 6.32 7.77
N ALA A 104 10.40 7.43 7.58
CA ALA A 104 11.52 7.56 6.64
C ALA A 104 12.63 8.46 7.22
N VAL A 105 13.22 8.00 8.31
CA VAL A 105 14.29 8.69 9.04
C VAL A 105 15.62 7.92 9.00
N PRO A 106 16.77 8.52 9.31
CA PRO A 106 17.98 7.78 9.65
C PRO A 106 17.69 6.76 10.75
N TYR A 107 18.17 5.52 10.57
CA TYR A 107 17.78 4.42 11.47
C TYR A 107 18.19 4.65 12.93
N GLY A 108 19.30 5.36 13.15
CA GLY A 108 19.73 5.77 14.47
C GLY A 108 18.73 6.58 15.28
N ALA A 109 17.74 7.21 14.63
CA ALA A 109 16.65 7.93 15.29
C ALA A 109 15.46 7.02 15.69
N VAL A 110 15.36 5.81 15.13
CA VAL A 110 14.23 4.90 15.35
C VAL A 110 14.03 4.53 16.82
N PRO A 111 15.07 4.20 17.61
CA PRO A 111 14.90 3.89 19.02
C PRO A 111 14.30 5.05 19.84
N GLN A 112 14.77 6.28 19.59
CA GLN A 112 14.25 7.46 20.31
C GLN A 112 12.80 7.77 19.92
N ILE A 113 12.48 7.71 18.62
CA ILE A 113 11.10 7.90 18.13
C ILE A 113 10.17 6.84 18.72
N GLY A 114 10.62 5.59 18.79
CA GLY A 114 9.87 4.50 19.42
C GLY A 114 9.62 4.78 20.91
N LYS A 115 10.63 5.21 21.64
CA LYS A 115 10.51 5.57 23.07
C LYS A 115 9.49 6.70 23.29
N ASP A 116 9.53 7.74 22.44
CA ASP A 116 8.74 8.93 22.63
C ASP A 116 7.29 8.76 22.15
N TYR A 117 7.08 7.98 21.07
CA TYR A 117 5.79 8.00 20.35
C TYR A 117 5.12 6.64 20.15
N SER A 118 5.73 5.50 20.48
CA SER A 118 5.14 4.18 20.21
C SER A 118 3.74 4.02 20.83
N ALA A 119 3.51 4.59 22.00
CA ALA A 119 2.21 4.55 22.68
C ALA A 119 1.10 5.22 21.85
N ALA A 120 1.40 6.39 21.25
CA ALA A 120 0.47 7.13 20.38
C ALA A 120 0.25 6.46 19.01
N MET A 121 1.17 5.59 18.59
CA MET A 121 1.09 4.84 17.33
C MET A 121 0.41 3.47 17.49
N LYS A 122 0.16 3.01 18.72
CA LYS A 122 -0.37 1.68 19.00
C LYS A 122 -1.65 1.38 18.19
N GLY A 123 -1.67 0.22 17.53
CA GLY A 123 -2.76 -0.21 16.66
C GLY A 123 -2.78 0.39 15.25
N LYS A 124 -2.02 1.46 14.99
CA LYS A 124 -1.91 2.04 13.65
C LYS A 124 -1.05 1.16 12.74
N VAL A 125 -1.32 1.24 11.43
CA VAL A 125 -0.44 0.69 10.41
C VAL A 125 0.71 1.66 10.15
N MET A 126 1.95 1.16 10.11
CA MET A 126 3.12 1.96 9.81
C MET A 126 3.95 1.30 8.71
N LEU A 127 4.09 1.99 7.57
CA LEU A 127 5.06 1.63 6.54
C LEU A 127 6.44 2.12 6.97
N ASP A 128 7.45 1.24 6.95
CA ASP A 128 8.81 1.57 7.38
C ASP A 128 9.78 1.49 6.19
N ALA A 129 10.35 2.66 5.83
CA ALA A 129 11.34 2.82 4.75
C ALA A 129 12.77 3.05 5.28
N CYS A 130 12.99 2.98 6.59
CA CYS A 130 14.29 3.24 7.18
C CYS A 130 15.32 2.15 6.81
N ASN A 131 16.59 2.52 6.70
CA ASN A 131 17.69 1.61 6.48
C ASN A 131 18.79 1.88 7.51
N ALA A 132 19.28 0.82 8.15
CA ALA A 132 20.44 0.89 9.01
C ALA A 132 21.72 0.98 8.18
N VAL A 133 22.62 1.88 8.59
CA VAL A 133 23.94 2.10 7.96
C VAL A 133 24.97 2.19 9.08
N SER A 134 25.86 1.20 9.22
CA SER A 134 26.80 1.09 10.34
C SER A 134 27.62 2.35 10.57
N ALA A 135 28.13 2.98 9.52
CA ALA A 135 28.91 4.23 9.63
C ALA A 135 28.10 5.44 10.15
N ARG A 136 26.77 5.38 10.11
CA ARG A 136 25.88 6.48 10.56
C ARG A 136 25.16 6.16 11.87
N ASP A 137 24.72 4.92 12.02
CA ASP A 137 23.72 4.54 13.02
C ASP A 137 24.35 3.75 14.21
N GLY A 138 25.64 3.36 14.14
CA GLY A 138 26.36 2.74 15.26
C GLY A 138 25.70 1.46 15.77
N ALA A 139 25.64 1.29 17.09
CA ALA A 139 25.20 0.05 17.75
C ALA A 139 23.80 -0.44 17.33
N VAL A 140 22.88 0.44 16.93
CA VAL A 140 21.58 -0.01 16.45
C VAL A 140 21.69 -0.66 15.07
N ALA A 141 22.68 -0.31 14.25
CA ALA A 141 22.94 -1.00 13.00
C ALA A 141 23.50 -2.41 13.24
N ASP A 142 24.34 -2.60 14.27
CA ASP A 142 24.84 -3.90 14.67
C ASP A 142 23.71 -4.81 15.18
N GLU A 143 22.73 -4.25 15.90
CA GLU A 143 21.53 -4.98 16.29
C GLU A 143 20.72 -5.44 15.05
N VAL A 144 20.57 -4.60 14.04
CA VAL A 144 19.88 -4.94 12.78
C VAL A 144 20.58 -6.07 12.04
N GLU A 145 21.91 -6.07 11.99
CA GLU A 145 22.68 -7.16 11.37
C GLU A 145 22.40 -8.51 12.04
N GLN A 146 22.29 -8.52 13.37
CA GLN A 146 22.03 -9.73 14.14
C GLN A 146 20.60 -10.23 14.02
N THR A 147 19.62 -9.36 14.17
CA THR A 147 18.21 -9.73 14.32
C THR A 147 17.36 -9.54 13.06
N GLY A 148 17.82 -8.73 12.11
CA GLY A 148 17.06 -8.33 10.92
C GLY A 148 16.23 -7.07 11.16
N ILE A 149 16.18 -6.20 10.15
CA ILE A 149 15.65 -4.84 10.28
C ILE A 149 14.16 -4.79 10.68
N GLY A 150 13.32 -5.70 10.15
CA GLY A 150 11.89 -5.71 10.48
C GLY A 150 11.65 -6.05 11.96
N VAL A 151 12.34 -7.08 12.47
CA VAL A 151 12.24 -7.52 13.87
C VAL A 151 12.78 -6.44 14.80
N THR A 152 13.91 -5.82 14.46
CA THR A 152 14.48 -4.72 15.24
C THR A 152 13.54 -3.51 15.30
N THR A 153 12.94 -3.12 14.17
CA THR A 153 11.96 -2.02 14.18
C THR A 153 10.76 -2.37 15.07
N GLN A 154 10.22 -3.58 15.00
CA GLN A 154 9.07 -4.00 15.82
C GLN A 154 9.37 -3.92 17.33
N LYS A 155 10.59 -4.21 17.75
CA LYS A 155 11.04 -4.08 19.15
C LYS A 155 10.86 -2.63 19.67
N TYR A 156 11.14 -1.64 18.83
CA TYR A 156 11.04 -0.21 19.20
C TYR A 156 9.61 0.32 19.13
N PHE A 157 8.71 -0.34 18.39
CA PHE A 157 7.31 0.09 18.23
C PHE A 157 6.33 -1.03 18.65
N PRO A 158 6.27 -1.37 19.95
CA PRO A 158 5.38 -2.41 20.43
C PRO A 158 3.92 -2.07 20.17
N GLY A 159 3.17 -3.02 19.57
CA GLY A 159 1.75 -2.84 19.25
C GLY A 159 1.45 -2.02 18.01
N VAL A 160 2.45 -1.55 17.27
CA VAL A 160 2.29 -0.94 15.96
C VAL A 160 2.30 -2.04 14.89
N ARG A 161 1.43 -1.93 13.89
CA ARG A 161 1.29 -2.89 12.79
C ARG A 161 2.24 -2.52 11.66
N ILE A 162 3.48 -3.02 11.72
CA ILE A 162 4.57 -2.62 10.83
C ILE A 162 4.53 -3.39 9.52
N VAL A 163 4.73 -2.68 8.41
CA VAL A 163 5.02 -3.24 7.10
C VAL A 163 6.27 -2.57 6.54
N ARG A 164 7.29 -3.34 6.25
CA ARG A 164 8.48 -2.83 5.54
C ARG A 164 8.10 -2.51 4.11
N ALA A 165 8.44 -1.30 3.63
CA ALA A 165 8.18 -0.85 2.26
C ALA A 165 9.07 0.37 1.92
N PHE A 166 9.33 0.60 0.63
CA PHE A 166 10.05 1.79 0.10
C PHE A 166 11.49 1.98 0.61
N ASN A 167 12.11 0.94 1.14
CA ASN A 167 13.48 0.99 1.67
C ASN A 167 14.54 0.63 0.63
N THR A 168 14.17 0.09 -0.54
CA THR A 168 15.10 -0.59 -1.44
C THR A 168 15.73 0.28 -2.52
N MET A 169 15.17 1.46 -2.77
CA MET A 169 15.62 2.37 -3.82
C MET A 169 15.95 3.76 -3.31
N SER A 170 16.76 4.51 -4.06
CA SER A 170 16.93 5.94 -3.82
C SER A 170 15.66 6.72 -4.20
N TYR A 171 15.49 7.89 -3.58
CA TYR A 171 14.38 8.78 -3.92
C TYR A 171 14.36 9.19 -5.40
N MET A 172 15.52 9.33 -6.03
CA MET A 172 15.63 9.66 -7.45
C MET A 172 15.05 8.56 -8.34
N ILE A 173 15.30 7.28 -7.99
CA ILE A 173 14.72 6.15 -8.71
C ILE A 173 13.21 6.13 -8.50
N PHE A 174 12.71 6.29 -7.27
CA PHE A 174 11.27 6.37 -7.03
C PHE A 174 10.62 7.53 -7.80
N ALA A 175 11.22 8.72 -7.81
CA ALA A 175 10.68 9.85 -8.55
C ALA A 175 10.62 9.61 -10.07
N ARG A 176 11.65 8.96 -10.64
CA ARG A 176 11.76 8.69 -12.09
C ARG A 176 10.84 7.55 -12.53
N GLU A 177 10.77 6.49 -11.74
CA GLU A 177 10.08 5.25 -12.11
C GLU A 177 8.59 5.21 -11.69
N ALA A 178 8.14 6.19 -10.92
CA ALA A 178 6.74 6.27 -10.52
C ALA A 178 5.82 6.37 -11.75
N ASN A 179 4.80 5.49 -11.79
CA ASN A 179 3.83 5.42 -12.89
C ASN A 179 4.44 5.16 -14.27
N ARG A 180 5.65 4.60 -14.37
CA ARG A 180 6.17 4.17 -15.68
C ARG A 180 5.20 3.15 -16.32
N PRO A 181 5.16 3.05 -17.69
CA PRO A 181 4.41 1.99 -18.35
C PRO A 181 4.81 0.59 -17.85
N ASP A 182 3.89 -0.36 -17.97
CA ASP A 182 4.18 -1.75 -17.59
C ASP A 182 5.37 -2.33 -18.40
N PRO A 183 6.19 -3.14 -17.73
CA PRO A 183 6.11 -3.57 -16.35
C PRO A 183 6.58 -2.48 -15.36
N ARG A 184 5.79 -2.21 -14.31
CA ARG A 184 6.14 -1.23 -13.28
C ARG A 184 7.32 -1.68 -12.42
N LEU A 185 7.93 -0.71 -11.75
CA LEU A 185 8.94 -0.99 -10.74
C LEU A 185 8.34 -1.74 -9.57
N ALA A 186 8.97 -2.85 -9.18
CA ALA A 186 8.57 -3.63 -8.02
C ALA A 186 9.05 -2.99 -6.71
N VAL A 187 8.17 -3.00 -5.71
CA VAL A 187 8.51 -2.63 -4.33
C VAL A 187 8.24 -3.84 -3.43
N PRO A 188 9.28 -4.47 -2.85
CA PRO A 188 9.08 -5.56 -1.91
C PRO A 188 8.45 -5.04 -0.63
N ILE A 189 7.48 -5.80 -0.09
CA ILE A 189 6.84 -5.52 1.19
C ILE A 189 6.79 -6.77 2.08
N ALA A 190 6.89 -6.58 3.38
CA ALA A 190 6.82 -7.65 4.38
C ALA A 190 6.17 -7.16 5.66
N GLY A 191 5.29 -7.98 6.26
CA GLY A 191 4.59 -7.64 7.49
C GLY A 191 3.83 -8.83 8.05
N ASP A 192 3.53 -8.80 9.34
CA ASP A 192 2.89 -9.91 10.03
C ASP A 192 1.35 -9.84 10.01
N ASP A 193 0.79 -8.64 9.91
CA ASP A 193 -0.65 -8.41 9.88
C ASP A 193 -1.16 -8.37 8.43
N PRO A 194 -2.01 -9.31 8.00
CA PRO A 194 -2.47 -9.37 6.60
C PRO A 194 -3.22 -8.11 6.15
N GLN A 195 -3.99 -7.47 7.03
CA GLN A 195 -4.71 -6.25 6.70
C GLN A 195 -3.74 -5.07 6.52
N ALA A 196 -2.72 -4.95 7.39
CA ALA A 196 -1.68 -3.94 7.22
C ALA A 196 -0.90 -4.13 5.92
N VAL A 197 -0.59 -5.37 5.55
CA VAL A 197 0.07 -5.70 4.27
C VAL A 197 -0.81 -5.30 3.08
N GLN A 198 -2.13 -5.52 3.14
CA GLN A 198 -3.06 -5.09 2.09
C GLN A 198 -3.11 -3.55 1.96
N ILE A 199 -3.15 -2.82 3.08
CA ILE A 199 -3.11 -1.36 3.10
C ILE A 199 -1.78 -0.86 2.49
N ALA A 200 -0.65 -1.43 2.91
CA ALA A 200 0.66 -1.08 2.36
C ALA A 200 0.75 -1.38 0.85
N ALA A 201 0.24 -2.52 0.40
CA ALA A 201 0.19 -2.87 -1.03
C ALA A 201 -0.66 -1.88 -1.84
N SER A 202 -1.78 -1.41 -1.29
CA SER A 202 -2.58 -0.36 -1.93
C SER A 202 -1.80 0.94 -2.05
N LEU A 203 -1.16 1.40 -0.97
CA LEU A 203 -0.35 2.63 -0.97
C LEU A 203 0.88 2.54 -1.90
N VAL A 204 1.46 1.35 -2.07
CA VAL A 204 2.53 1.12 -3.06
C VAL A 204 1.98 1.30 -4.48
N ARG A 205 0.80 0.76 -4.80
CA ARG A 205 0.14 0.95 -6.12
C ARG A 205 -0.22 2.41 -6.35
N ASP A 206 -0.74 3.08 -5.34
CA ASP A 206 -1.13 4.50 -5.41
C ASP A 206 0.08 5.41 -5.60
N ALA A 207 1.25 5.02 -5.11
CA ALA A 207 2.52 5.69 -5.43
C ALA A 207 3.07 5.35 -6.83
N GLY A 208 2.41 4.46 -7.59
CA GLY A 208 2.75 4.13 -8.98
C GLY A 208 3.68 2.94 -9.17
N PHE A 209 3.74 2.02 -8.21
CA PHE A 209 4.64 0.85 -8.21
C PHE A 209 3.86 -0.46 -8.07
N ASP A 210 4.52 -1.60 -8.30
CA ASP A 210 3.95 -2.92 -8.08
C ASP A 210 4.43 -3.52 -6.74
N PRO A 211 3.53 -3.77 -5.78
CA PRO A 211 3.91 -4.40 -4.52
C PRO A 211 4.21 -5.89 -4.72
N VAL A 212 5.32 -6.37 -4.15
CA VAL A 212 5.66 -7.79 -4.05
C VAL A 212 5.69 -8.19 -2.59
N VAL A 213 4.71 -8.99 -2.17
CA VAL A 213 4.68 -9.51 -0.79
C VAL A 213 5.76 -10.59 -0.66
N VAL A 214 6.76 -10.32 0.17
CA VAL A 214 7.91 -11.23 0.39
C VAL A 214 7.61 -12.24 1.50
N GLY A 215 6.77 -11.85 2.46
CA GLY A 215 6.40 -12.71 3.58
C GLY A 215 6.10 -11.93 4.86
N LYS A 216 6.42 -12.54 6.01
CA LYS A 216 6.29 -11.94 7.33
C LYS A 216 7.31 -10.82 7.55
N LEU A 217 7.17 -10.06 8.61
CA LEU A 217 8.07 -8.96 8.94
C LEU A 217 9.54 -9.41 9.07
N ALA A 218 9.79 -10.61 9.58
CA ALA A 218 11.14 -11.21 9.65
C ALA A 218 11.75 -11.43 8.25
N ASP A 219 10.92 -11.70 7.23
CA ASP A 219 11.37 -11.90 5.84
C ASP A 219 11.85 -10.60 5.18
N ALA A 220 11.61 -9.45 5.81
CA ALA A 220 12.17 -8.17 5.38
C ALA A 220 13.70 -8.19 5.31
N ARG A 221 14.34 -9.11 6.02
CA ARG A 221 15.79 -9.35 5.91
C ARG A 221 16.23 -9.63 4.48
N ARG A 222 15.38 -10.25 3.64
CA ARG A 222 15.70 -10.63 2.25
C ARG A 222 15.87 -9.43 1.32
N PHE A 223 15.32 -8.26 1.72
CA PHE A 223 15.44 -7.00 0.96
C PHE A 223 15.93 -5.82 1.81
N GLN A 224 16.52 -6.08 2.98
CA GLN A 224 17.28 -5.05 3.69
C GLN A 224 18.58 -4.72 2.94
N ARG A 225 19.22 -3.61 3.28
CA ARG A 225 20.47 -3.18 2.65
C ARG A 225 21.52 -4.32 2.63
N GLY A 226 22.17 -4.50 1.48
CA GLY A 226 23.16 -5.58 1.29
C GLY A 226 22.58 -6.95 0.92
N GLN A 227 21.27 -7.12 0.89
CA GLN A 227 20.61 -8.39 0.56
C GLN A 227 20.12 -8.43 -0.91
N PRO A 228 19.83 -9.61 -1.47
CA PRO A 228 19.48 -9.78 -2.88
C PRO A 228 18.29 -8.95 -3.37
N GLY A 229 17.31 -8.66 -2.50
CA GLY A 229 16.14 -7.84 -2.83
C GLY A 229 16.37 -6.34 -2.75
N TYR A 230 17.55 -5.88 -2.31
CA TYR A 230 17.87 -4.46 -2.20
C TYR A 230 18.44 -3.90 -3.51
N GLY A 231 18.05 -2.68 -3.88
CA GLY A 231 18.61 -1.99 -5.04
C GLY A 231 18.17 -2.57 -6.39
N GLN A 232 17.10 -3.37 -6.42
CA GLN A 232 16.63 -4.06 -7.63
C GLN A 232 15.60 -3.20 -8.37
N SER A 233 16.03 -2.51 -9.45
CA SER A 233 15.14 -1.74 -10.33
C SER A 233 14.51 -2.65 -11.40
N VAL A 234 13.68 -3.60 -10.98
CA VAL A 234 13.12 -4.68 -11.78
C VAL A 234 11.59 -4.73 -11.68
N SER A 235 10.95 -5.54 -12.52
CA SER A 235 9.51 -5.84 -12.45
C SER A 235 9.17 -6.78 -11.28
N ALA A 236 7.87 -6.90 -10.98
CA ALA A 236 7.39 -7.83 -9.96
C ALA A 236 7.78 -9.28 -10.25
N THR A 237 7.69 -9.72 -11.51
CA THR A 237 8.08 -11.07 -11.93
C THR A 237 9.56 -11.32 -11.70
N GLU A 238 10.43 -10.41 -12.13
CA GLU A 238 11.88 -10.52 -11.95
C GLU A 238 12.27 -10.50 -10.46
N LEU A 239 11.62 -9.64 -9.65
CA LEU A 239 11.90 -9.59 -8.22
C LEU A 239 11.50 -10.89 -7.51
N LYS A 240 10.34 -11.46 -7.88
CA LYS A 240 9.91 -12.77 -7.37
C LYS A 240 10.93 -13.87 -7.71
N GLN A 241 11.41 -13.92 -8.95
CA GLN A 241 12.45 -14.87 -9.36
C GLN A 241 13.73 -14.70 -8.54
N LYS A 242 14.22 -13.46 -8.41
CA LYS A 242 15.45 -13.16 -7.61
C LYS A 242 15.32 -13.56 -6.14
N LEU A 243 14.12 -13.47 -5.60
CA LEU A 243 13.81 -13.82 -4.22
C LEU A 243 13.29 -15.25 -4.08
N SER A 244 13.25 -16.07 -5.14
CA SER A 244 12.68 -17.43 -5.13
C SER A 244 11.30 -17.48 -4.45
N LEU A 245 10.42 -16.54 -4.85
CA LEU A 245 9.04 -16.47 -4.41
C LEU A 245 8.12 -17.14 -5.45
N PRO A 246 6.99 -17.72 -5.02
CA PRO A 246 6.00 -18.29 -5.92
C PRO A 246 5.34 -17.27 -6.83
#